data_260c68c5ed77cb4675f218e2c8b2cc08
#
_entry.id   260c68c5ed77cb4675f218e2c8b2cc08
#
_cell.length_a   1.000
_cell.length_b   1.000
_cell.length_c   1.000
_cell.angle_alpha   90.00
_cell.angle_beta   90.00
_cell.angle_gamma   90.00
#
_symmetry.space_group_name_H-M   'P 1'
#
loop_
_entity.id
_entity.type
_entity.pdbx_description
1 polymer ?
#
loop_
_entity_poly.entity_id
_entity_poly.type
_entity_poly.pdbx_seq_one_letter_code
_entity_poly.pdbx_strand_id
1 'polypeptide(L)'
;DLDWGALAEQGQLTVYERTPSAEVVARAAEAEVIILNKVRITAEILDRLPRLRLILVAATGYDVVDVVAARERGVTVCNVPAYGTLAVAQHTLALLLEVTNRVGQYAQLNREGYWSRSRDFSLWNEAVEELSGVRVSLIGMGNIGRKVAELLRVLEAEVCAVTSQDESTLPTGVRKITLDEAFATSRIVSLHCPLTEQNRAFVNASLLERAAP
;
A
#
# COMPACT_ATOMS: atom_id res chain seq x y z
N ASP A 1 11.81 -15.10 -11.71
CA ASP A 1 11.76 -16.34 -10.94
C ASP A 1 12.78 -16.25 -9.82
N LEU A 2 12.41 -16.71 -8.62
CA LEU A 2 13.29 -16.71 -7.46
C LEU A 2 14.10 -18.01 -7.45
N ASP A 3 15.39 -17.91 -7.13
CA ASP A 3 16.21 -19.07 -6.82
C ASP A 3 15.95 -19.52 -5.37
N TRP A 4 15.43 -20.72 -5.20
CA TRP A 4 15.14 -21.32 -3.91
C TRP A 4 16.29 -22.20 -3.38
N GLY A 5 17.44 -22.28 -4.08
CA GLY A 5 18.56 -23.16 -3.75
C GLY A 5 19.03 -23.00 -2.31
N ALA A 6 19.27 -21.76 -1.86
CA ALA A 6 19.71 -21.49 -0.49
C ALA A 6 18.71 -21.95 0.59
N LEU A 7 17.41 -21.98 0.30
CA LEU A 7 16.41 -22.53 1.21
C LEU A 7 16.36 -24.06 1.16
N ALA A 8 16.55 -24.65 -0.01
CA ALA A 8 16.61 -26.11 -0.17
C ALA A 8 17.79 -26.74 0.58
N GLU A 9 18.89 -26.00 0.77
CA GLU A 9 20.04 -26.43 1.59
C GLU A 9 19.71 -26.50 3.09
N GLN A 10 18.67 -25.80 3.54
CA GLN A 10 18.26 -25.75 4.96
C GLN A 10 17.30 -26.89 5.34
N GLY A 11 16.75 -27.62 4.39
CA GLY A 11 15.79 -28.68 4.63
C GLY A 11 15.03 -29.13 3.39
N GLN A 12 14.07 -30.02 3.60
CA GLN A 12 13.21 -30.48 2.54
C GLN A 12 12.24 -29.36 2.12
N LEU A 13 12.45 -28.78 0.95
CA LEU A 13 11.61 -27.72 0.38
C LEU A 13 10.63 -28.26 -0.64
N THR A 14 9.35 -27.90 -0.48
CA THR A 14 8.31 -28.09 -1.50
C THR A 14 7.69 -26.75 -1.86
N VAL A 15 7.71 -26.42 -3.14
CA VAL A 15 7.18 -25.13 -3.64
C VAL A 15 5.89 -25.36 -4.39
N TYR A 16 4.87 -24.59 -4.05
CA TYR A 16 3.59 -24.56 -4.74
C TYR A 16 3.37 -23.16 -5.34
N GLU A 17 3.15 -23.09 -6.62
CA GLU A 17 2.91 -21.83 -7.33
C GLU A 17 1.65 -21.12 -6.79
N ARG A 18 0.60 -21.88 -6.50
CA ARG A 18 -0.64 -21.42 -5.86
C ARG A 18 -1.18 -22.50 -4.93
N THR A 19 -1.75 -22.10 -3.80
CA THR A 19 -2.41 -23.01 -2.87
C THR A 19 -3.83 -22.53 -2.58
N PRO A 20 -4.87 -23.23 -3.08
CA PRO A 20 -6.26 -22.99 -2.70
C PRO A 20 -6.46 -23.20 -1.19
N SER A 21 -7.40 -22.47 -0.59
CA SER A 21 -7.65 -22.56 0.86
C SER A 21 -7.98 -23.98 1.34
N ALA A 22 -8.68 -24.76 0.52
CA ALA A 22 -9.03 -26.14 0.86
C ALA A 22 -7.82 -27.11 0.90
N GLU A 23 -6.71 -26.75 0.24
CA GLU A 23 -5.51 -27.60 0.15
C GLU A 23 -4.42 -27.21 1.15
N VAL A 24 -4.56 -26.08 1.86
CA VAL A 24 -3.54 -25.55 2.77
C VAL A 24 -3.12 -26.60 3.80
N VAL A 25 -4.09 -27.22 4.47
CA VAL A 25 -3.81 -28.22 5.52
C VAL A 25 -3.11 -29.44 4.94
N ALA A 26 -3.61 -29.98 3.81
CA ALA A 26 -3.03 -31.18 3.21
C ALA A 26 -1.59 -30.94 2.75
N ARG A 27 -1.30 -29.77 2.19
CA ARG A 27 0.04 -29.42 1.72
C ARG A 27 1.02 -29.10 2.84
N ALA A 28 0.52 -28.58 3.96
CA ALA A 28 1.33 -28.15 5.09
C ALA A 28 1.35 -29.16 6.25
N ALA A 29 0.68 -30.31 6.15
CA ALA A 29 0.48 -31.27 7.23
C ALA A 29 1.79 -31.67 7.96
N GLU A 30 2.87 -31.85 7.20
CA GLU A 30 4.18 -32.26 7.72
C GLU A 30 5.18 -31.10 7.84
N ALA A 31 4.77 -29.88 7.47
CA ALA A 31 5.67 -28.73 7.45
C ALA A 31 5.95 -28.21 8.87
N GLU A 32 7.20 -27.95 9.17
CA GLU A 32 7.64 -27.20 10.37
C GLU A 32 7.72 -25.69 10.10
N VAL A 33 7.93 -25.32 8.82
CA VAL A 33 8.04 -23.93 8.37
C VAL A 33 7.14 -23.74 7.15
N ILE A 34 6.37 -22.66 7.14
CA ILE A 34 5.61 -22.22 5.99
C ILE A 34 6.12 -20.86 5.54
N ILE A 35 6.43 -20.71 4.26
CA ILE A 35 6.68 -19.41 3.63
C ILE A 35 5.46 -19.11 2.74
N LEU A 36 4.82 -17.99 2.98
CA LEU A 36 3.59 -17.61 2.27
C LEU A 36 3.53 -16.11 1.95
N ASN A 37 2.65 -15.72 1.06
CA ASN A 37 2.32 -14.31 0.81
C ASN A 37 0.81 -14.09 0.99
N LYS A 38 -0.04 -14.66 0.12
CA LYS A 38 -1.50 -14.38 0.09
C LYS A 38 -2.37 -15.55 0.55
N VAL A 39 -1.76 -16.54 1.16
CA VAL A 39 -2.47 -17.70 1.71
C VAL A 39 -2.94 -17.39 3.12
N ARG A 40 -4.23 -17.57 3.38
CA ARG A 40 -4.81 -17.28 4.70
C ARG A 40 -4.57 -18.45 5.65
N ILE A 41 -4.08 -18.14 6.85
CA ILE A 41 -3.87 -19.10 7.96
C ILE A 41 -4.75 -18.66 9.13
N THR A 42 -5.85 -19.38 9.33
CA THR A 42 -6.80 -19.16 10.43
C THR A 42 -6.47 -20.03 11.63
N ALA A 43 -7.13 -19.79 12.76
CA ALA A 43 -7.02 -20.63 13.96
C ALA A 43 -7.31 -22.10 13.66
N GLU A 44 -8.40 -22.38 12.86
CA GLU A 44 -8.77 -23.75 12.50
C GLU A 44 -7.71 -24.46 11.63
N ILE A 45 -7.00 -23.71 10.77
CA ILE A 45 -5.89 -24.26 9.99
C ILE A 45 -4.72 -24.59 10.91
N LEU A 46 -4.38 -23.68 11.84
CA LEU A 46 -3.31 -23.89 12.81
C LEU A 46 -3.55 -25.12 13.71
N ASP A 47 -4.79 -25.38 14.12
CA ASP A 47 -5.17 -26.57 14.91
C ASP A 47 -4.88 -27.88 14.19
N ARG A 48 -4.81 -27.84 12.86
CA ARG A 48 -4.58 -29.02 12.00
C ARG A 48 -3.12 -29.16 11.57
N LEU A 49 -2.23 -28.27 12.03
CA LEU A 49 -0.80 -28.24 11.67
C LEU A 49 0.08 -28.39 12.93
N PRO A 50 0.05 -29.53 13.61
CA PRO A 50 0.71 -29.69 14.92
C PRO A 50 2.24 -29.63 14.86
N ARG A 51 2.85 -29.80 13.67
CA ARG A 51 4.31 -29.69 13.49
C ARG A 51 4.79 -28.28 13.16
N LEU A 52 3.87 -27.36 12.86
CA LEU A 52 4.21 -26.02 12.42
C LEU A 52 4.82 -25.21 13.59
N ARG A 53 5.97 -24.59 13.34
CA ARG A 53 6.73 -23.80 14.33
C ARG A 53 6.97 -22.37 13.85
N LEU A 54 7.03 -22.15 12.53
CA LEU A 54 7.40 -20.87 11.95
C LEU A 54 6.56 -20.57 10.70
N ILE A 55 6.03 -19.35 10.64
CA ILE A 55 5.40 -18.79 9.44
C ILE A 55 6.21 -17.57 9.01
N LEU A 56 6.70 -17.58 7.77
CA LEU A 56 7.38 -16.46 7.14
C LEU A 56 6.43 -15.84 6.11
N VAL A 57 5.96 -14.63 6.40
CA VAL A 57 5.11 -13.88 5.47
C VAL A 57 6.01 -13.06 4.55
N ALA A 58 6.09 -13.43 3.27
CA ALA A 58 6.89 -12.74 2.25
C ALA A 58 6.21 -11.42 1.81
N ALA A 59 5.82 -10.60 2.79
CA ALA A 59 5.16 -9.31 2.61
C ALA A 59 5.36 -8.43 3.85
N THR A 60 5.06 -7.13 3.74
CA THR A 60 4.99 -6.23 4.89
C THR A 60 3.72 -6.46 5.71
N GLY A 61 2.55 -6.58 5.06
CA GLY A 61 1.30 -6.92 5.72
C GLY A 61 1.24 -8.40 6.08
N TYR A 62 0.74 -8.73 7.26
CA TYR A 62 0.63 -10.09 7.77
C TYR A 62 -0.80 -10.44 8.25
N ASP A 63 -1.78 -9.65 7.86
CA ASP A 63 -3.21 -9.84 8.16
C ASP A 63 -3.80 -11.15 7.59
N VAL A 64 -3.07 -11.81 6.73
CA VAL A 64 -3.38 -13.16 6.22
C VAL A 64 -3.18 -14.25 7.29
N VAL A 65 -2.49 -13.98 8.39
CA VAL A 65 -2.22 -14.92 9.48
C VAL A 65 -2.93 -14.46 10.74
N ASP A 66 -3.67 -15.35 11.39
CA ASP A 66 -4.16 -15.15 12.76
C ASP A 66 -2.97 -15.24 13.74
N VAL A 67 -2.34 -14.08 13.98
CA VAL A 67 -1.13 -13.99 14.82
C VAL A 67 -1.41 -14.26 16.30
N VAL A 68 -2.65 -14.03 16.76
CA VAL A 68 -3.04 -14.34 18.13
C VAL A 68 -3.10 -15.84 18.30
N ALA A 69 -3.84 -16.51 17.44
CA ALA A 69 -3.95 -17.96 17.44
C ALA A 69 -2.59 -18.67 17.22
N ALA A 70 -1.73 -18.11 16.36
CA ALA A 70 -0.37 -18.62 16.14
C ALA A 70 0.46 -18.55 17.43
N ARG A 71 0.42 -17.40 18.12
CA ARG A 71 1.15 -17.20 19.38
C ARG A 71 0.70 -18.17 20.50
N GLU A 72 -0.61 -18.37 20.62
CA GLU A 72 -1.18 -19.31 21.62
C GLU A 72 -0.72 -20.75 21.38
N ARG A 73 -0.38 -21.11 20.13
CA ARG A 73 0.12 -22.43 19.72
C ARG A 73 1.64 -22.52 19.66
N GLY A 74 2.36 -21.45 20.07
CA GLY A 74 3.82 -21.41 20.03
C GLY A 74 4.39 -21.29 18.60
N VAL A 75 3.59 -20.91 17.62
CA VAL A 75 4.05 -20.69 16.24
C VAL A 75 4.56 -19.26 16.09
N THR A 76 5.82 -19.11 15.72
CA THR A 76 6.44 -17.81 15.45
C THR A 76 5.98 -17.29 14.08
N VAL A 77 5.62 -16.02 14.01
CA VAL A 77 5.25 -15.35 12.74
C VAL A 77 6.23 -14.22 12.46
N CYS A 78 6.89 -14.24 11.32
CA CYS A 78 7.78 -13.18 10.85
C CYS A 78 7.28 -12.62 9.52
N ASN A 79 7.54 -11.34 9.28
CA ASN A 79 7.25 -10.66 8.03
C ASN A 79 8.49 -9.93 7.50
N VAL A 80 8.39 -9.29 6.34
CA VAL A 80 9.45 -8.44 5.76
C VAL A 80 9.02 -6.98 5.83
N PRO A 81 9.40 -6.25 6.89
CA PRO A 81 8.96 -4.85 7.05
C PRO A 81 9.65 -3.93 6.04
N ALA A 82 8.93 -2.92 5.59
CA ALA A 82 9.43 -1.74 4.87
C ALA A 82 10.11 -1.98 3.50
N TYR A 83 10.19 -3.20 2.98
CA TYR A 83 10.85 -3.47 1.69
C TYR A 83 10.21 -2.72 0.52
N GLY A 84 8.91 -2.51 0.55
CA GLY A 84 8.14 -1.85 -0.51
C GLY A 84 8.01 -0.34 -0.37
N THR A 85 8.63 0.31 0.63
CA THR A 85 8.42 1.72 0.95
C THR A 85 8.65 2.63 -0.27
N LEU A 86 9.80 2.50 -0.93
CA LEU A 86 10.14 3.33 -2.08
C LEU A 86 9.26 3.03 -3.29
N ALA A 87 9.03 1.73 -3.58
CA ALA A 87 8.21 1.31 -4.71
C ALA A 87 6.76 1.81 -4.60
N VAL A 88 6.16 1.71 -3.40
CA VAL A 88 4.80 2.19 -3.15
C VAL A 88 4.74 3.72 -3.21
N ALA A 89 5.71 4.42 -2.64
CA ALA A 89 5.76 5.88 -2.71
C ALA A 89 5.92 6.38 -4.14
N GLN A 90 6.79 5.75 -4.92
CA GLN A 90 6.96 6.05 -6.35
C GLN A 90 5.67 5.79 -7.14
N HIS A 91 5.00 4.66 -6.89
CA HIS A 91 3.74 4.35 -7.56
C HIS A 91 2.61 5.33 -7.18
N THR A 92 2.54 5.74 -5.91
CA THR A 92 1.62 6.79 -5.45
C THR A 92 1.83 8.08 -6.23
N LEU A 93 3.09 8.52 -6.38
CA LEU A 93 3.40 9.71 -7.17
C LEU A 93 3.05 9.53 -8.65
N ALA A 94 3.32 8.36 -9.23
CA ALA A 94 2.96 8.07 -10.61
C ALA A 94 1.45 8.17 -10.85
N LEU A 95 0.64 7.63 -9.95
CA LEU A 95 -0.84 7.74 -10.01
C LEU A 95 -1.30 9.18 -9.86
N LEU A 96 -0.72 9.95 -8.94
CA LEU A 96 -1.03 11.37 -8.76
C LEU A 96 -0.73 12.17 -10.03
N LEU A 97 0.44 11.99 -10.59
CA LEU A 97 0.85 12.67 -11.82
C LEU A 97 0.02 12.23 -13.04
N GLU A 98 -0.41 10.97 -13.10
CA GLU A 98 -1.33 10.53 -14.16
C GLU A 98 -2.69 11.26 -14.06
N VAL A 99 -3.23 11.39 -12.85
CA VAL A 99 -4.52 12.08 -12.64
C VAL A 99 -4.40 13.58 -12.92
N THR A 100 -3.33 14.23 -12.49
CA THR A 100 -3.16 15.69 -12.61
C THR A 100 -2.63 16.12 -13.97
N ASN A 101 -1.72 15.36 -14.58
CA ASN A 101 -1.07 15.68 -15.86
C ASN A 101 -1.61 14.88 -17.05
N ARG A 102 -2.45 13.85 -16.82
CA ARG A 102 -3.10 13.05 -17.87
C ARG A 102 -2.13 12.49 -18.90
N VAL A 103 -0.95 12.03 -18.44
CA VAL A 103 0.17 11.60 -19.32
C VAL A 103 -0.25 10.50 -20.28
N GLY A 104 -1.01 9.51 -19.80
CA GLY A 104 -1.52 8.41 -20.63
C GLY A 104 -2.47 8.89 -21.71
N GLN A 105 -3.38 9.82 -21.39
CA GLN A 105 -4.33 10.41 -22.34
C GLN A 105 -3.60 11.20 -23.44
N TYR A 106 -2.68 12.08 -23.07
CA TYR A 106 -1.90 12.85 -24.04
C TYR A 106 -0.98 11.98 -24.88
N ALA A 107 -0.41 10.93 -24.30
CA ALA A 107 0.37 9.95 -25.06
C ALA A 107 -0.48 9.22 -26.11
N GLN A 108 -1.74 8.91 -25.81
CA GLN A 108 -2.67 8.30 -26.76
C GLN A 108 -3.03 9.27 -27.87
N LEU A 109 -3.43 10.51 -27.54
CA LEU A 109 -3.74 11.54 -28.53
C LEU A 109 -2.55 11.79 -29.47
N ASN A 110 -1.33 11.79 -28.93
CA ASN A 110 -0.14 11.96 -29.74
C ASN A 110 0.09 10.79 -30.72
N ARG A 111 -0.09 9.53 -30.27
CA ARG A 111 -0.04 8.36 -31.17
C ARG A 111 -1.08 8.41 -32.28
N GLU A 112 -2.24 8.97 -32.02
CA GLU A 112 -3.31 9.17 -33.00
C GLU A 112 -3.05 10.37 -33.93
N GLY A 113 -1.92 11.07 -33.77
CA GLY A 113 -1.49 12.18 -34.61
C GLY A 113 -2.22 13.50 -34.36
N TYR A 114 -2.85 13.67 -33.20
CA TYR A 114 -3.52 14.96 -32.89
C TYR A 114 -2.50 16.10 -32.83
N TRP A 115 -1.32 15.89 -32.23
CA TRP A 115 -0.27 16.90 -32.19
C TRP A 115 0.18 17.33 -33.60
N SER A 116 0.46 16.36 -34.47
CA SER A 116 0.93 16.62 -35.85
C SER A 116 -0.08 17.37 -36.70
N ARG A 117 -1.38 17.32 -36.36
CA ARG A 117 -2.44 18.02 -37.05
C ARG A 117 -2.86 19.32 -36.35
N SER A 118 -2.30 19.64 -35.20
CA SER A 118 -2.57 20.89 -34.48
C SER A 118 -2.10 22.09 -35.30
N ARG A 119 -2.85 23.17 -35.26
CA ARG A 119 -2.44 24.45 -35.84
C ARG A 119 -1.39 25.17 -35.01
N ASP A 120 -1.36 24.85 -33.71
CA ASP A 120 -0.48 25.45 -32.74
C ASP A 120 0.67 24.48 -32.40
N PHE A 121 1.76 24.99 -31.85
CA PHE A 121 2.89 24.18 -31.38
C PHE A 121 2.56 23.35 -30.12
N SER A 122 1.35 23.51 -29.57
CA SER A 122 0.86 22.81 -28.38
C SER A 122 -0.43 22.04 -28.69
N LEU A 123 -0.66 20.98 -27.91
CA LEU A 123 -1.90 20.24 -27.90
C LEU A 123 -2.43 20.21 -26.45
N TRP A 124 -3.62 20.75 -26.25
CA TRP A 124 -4.35 20.58 -25.00
C TRP A 124 -5.82 20.29 -25.28
N ASN A 125 -6.28 19.20 -24.71
CA ASN A 125 -7.64 18.73 -24.85
C ASN A 125 -8.42 18.94 -23.54
N GLU A 126 -7.72 18.81 -22.42
CA GLU A 126 -8.26 18.98 -21.07
C GLU A 126 -7.24 19.67 -20.17
N ALA A 127 -7.74 20.33 -19.13
CA ALA A 127 -6.88 20.98 -18.16
C ALA A 127 -5.96 19.98 -17.44
N VAL A 128 -4.71 20.37 -17.29
CA VAL A 128 -3.73 19.74 -16.40
C VAL A 128 -3.62 20.59 -15.13
N GLU A 129 -3.24 19.97 -14.02
CA GLU A 129 -3.14 20.61 -12.72
C GLU A 129 -1.71 20.46 -12.19
N GLU A 130 -1.12 21.58 -11.79
CA GLU A 130 0.18 21.56 -11.09
C GLU A 130 -0.03 21.18 -9.62
N LEU A 131 0.94 20.51 -9.02
CA LEU A 131 0.88 20.16 -7.59
C LEU A 131 1.39 21.28 -6.68
N SER A 132 2.11 22.28 -7.22
CA SER A 132 2.59 23.42 -6.45
C SER A 132 1.42 24.19 -5.81
N GLY A 133 1.47 24.37 -4.48
CA GLY A 133 0.41 24.99 -3.70
C GLY A 133 -0.86 24.15 -3.49
N VAL A 134 -0.98 22.99 -4.13
CA VAL A 134 -2.14 22.09 -3.95
C VAL A 134 -2.05 21.39 -2.60
N ARG A 135 -3.15 21.43 -1.84
CA ARG A 135 -3.23 20.71 -0.56
C ARG A 135 -3.46 19.23 -0.79
N VAL A 136 -2.52 18.42 -0.29
CA VAL A 136 -2.56 16.95 -0.32
C VAL A 136 -2.55 16.43 1.11
N SER A 137 -3.59 15.68 1.48
CA SER A 137 -3.68 15.05 2.79
C SER A 137 -3.32 13.58 2.73
N LEU A 138 -2.41 13.16 3.62
CA LEU A 138 -1.96 11.79 3.78
C LEU A 138 -2.58 11.17 5.04
N ILE A 139 -3.39 10.13 4.87
CA ILE A 139 -3.96 9.40 6.00
C ILE A 139 -3.00 8.29 6.40
N GLY A 140 -2.24 8.52 7.46
CA GLY A 140 -1.17 7.64 7.93
C GLY A 140 0.21 8.15 7.59
N MET A 141 1.06 8.27 8.63
CA MET A 141 2.44 8.78 8.56
C MET A 141 3.48 7.73 8.98
N GLY A 142 3.27 6.49 8.52
CA GLY A 142 4.27 5.42 8.58
C GLY A 142 5.38 5.62 7.53
N ASN A 143 6.18 4.58 7.27
CA ASN A 143 7.31 4.66 6.33
C ASN A 143 6.89 5.16 4.94
N ILE A 144 5.77 4.63 4.40
CA ILE A 144 5.26 5.03 3.08
C ILE A 144 4.76 6.47 3.10
N GLY A 145 3.88 6.83 4.05
CA GLY A 145 3.33 8.20 4.14
C GLY A 145 4.41 9.26 4.27
N ARG A 146 5.45 9.01 5.08
CA ARG A 146 6.61 9.90 5.21
C ARG A 146 7.37 10.07 3.90
N LYS A 147 7.59 8.97 3.16
CA LYS A 147 8.28 9.04 1.86
C LYS A 147 7.43 9.75 0.79
N VAL A 148 6.13 9.54 0.77
CA VAL A 148 5.20 10.29 -0.12
C VAL A 148 5.19 11.77 0.25
N ALA A 149 5.16 12.13 1.54
CA ALA A 149 5.25 13.52 1.98
C ALA A 149 6.53 14.20 1.50
N GLU A 150 7.67 13.51 1.61
CA GLU A 150 8.96 14.00 1.10
C GLU A 150 8.91 14.32 -0.40
N LEU A 151 8.39 13.38 -1.21
CA LEU A 151 8.27 13.56 -2.67
C LEU A 151 7.31 14.70 -3.05
N LEU A 152 6.17 14.80 -2.39
CA LEU A 152 5.19 15.85 -2.66
C LEU A 152 5.72 17.24 -2.32
N ARG A 153 6.52 17.34 -1.26
CA ARG A 153 7.14 18.62 -0.88
C ARG A 153 8.19 19.09 -1.89
N VAL A 154 8.88 18.17 -2.57
CA VAL A 154 9.77 18.54 -3.69
C VAL A 154 8.99 19.15 -4.85
N LEU A 155 7.71 18.77 -5.01
CA LEU A 155 6.78 19.35 -5.97
C LEU A 155 6.01 20.56 -5.41
N GLU A 156 6.46 21.11 -4.27
CA GLU A 156 5.89 22.29 -3.61
C GLU A 156 4.41 22.16 -3.20
N ALA A 157 3.90 20.95 -3.06
CA ALA A 157 2.55 20.70 -2.55
C ALA A 157 2.45 21.09 -1.05
N GLU A 158 1.27 21.58 -0.63
CA GLU A 158 0.93 21.76 0.78
C GLU A 158 0.55 20.41 1.39
N VAL A 159 1.49 19.79 2.12
CA VAL A 159 1.27 18.44 2.67
C VAL A 159 0.69 18.51 4.09
N CYS A 160 -0.46 17.86 4.27
CA CYS A 160 -1.10 17.65 5.57
C CYS A 160 -1.14 16.17 5.94
N ALA A 161 -1.22 15.87 7.24
CA ALA A 161 -1.24 14.50 7.75
C ALA A 161 -2.36 14.26 8.75
N VAL A 162 -3.08 13.17 8.55
CA VAL A 162 -3.98 12.59 9.55
C VAL A 162 -3.27 11.39 10.17
N THR A 163 -2.90 11.50 11.45
CA THR A 163 -2.09 10.50 12.14
C THR A 163 -2.30 10.56 13.65
N SER A 164 -2.07 9.44 14.33
CA SER A 164 -2.01 9.38 15.81
C SER A 164 -0.68 9.88 16.37
N GLN A 165 0.34 10.08 15.53
CA GLN A 165 1.65 10.58 15.98
C GLN A 165 1.58 12.04 16.42
N ASP A 166 2.50 12.43 17.31
CA ASP A 166 2.64 13.84 17.70
C ASP A 166 3.12 14.69 16.52
N GLU A 167 2.61 15.90 16.41
CA GLU A 167 2.96 16.83 15.32
C GLU A 167 4.47 17.12 15.28
N SER A 168 5.11 17.21 16.44
CA SER A 168 6.56 17.42 16.57
C SER A 168 7.41 16.31 15.93
N THR A 169 6.84 15.14 15.68
CA THR A 169 7.51 14.00 15.05
C THR A 169 7.32 13.95 13.54
N LEU A 170 6.47 14.82 12.99
CA LEU A 170 6.21 14.88 11.56
C LEU A 170 7.40 15.51 10.79
N PRO A 171 7.55 15.17 9.51
CA PRO A 171 8.53 15.84 8.67
C PRO A 171 8.30 17.35 8.65
N THR A 172 9.38 18.14 8.62
CA THR A 172 9.32 19.60 8.55
C THR A 172 8.40 20.05 7.41
N GLY A 173 7.47 20.95 7.67
CA GLY A 173 6.52 21.48 6.68
C GLY A 173 5.32 20.56 6.41
N VAL A 174 5.12 19.50 7.19
CA VAL A 174 3.90 18.71 7.20
C VAL A 174 3.07 19.11 8.41
N ARG A 175 1.84 19.57 8.18
CA ARG A 175 0.90 19.99 9.23
C ARG A 175 -0.03 18.85 9.62
N LYS A 176 -0.25 18.66 10.92
CA LYS A 176 -1.26 17.69 11.41
C LYS A 176 -2.66 18.30 11.32
N ILE A 177 -3.61 17.50 10.81
CA ILE A 177 -5.01 17.90 10.69
C ILE A 177 -5.94 16.74 11.09
N THR A 178 -7.21 17.03 11.24
CA THR A 178 -8.25 16.01 11.48
C THR A 178 -8.66 15.32 10.16
N LEU A 179 -9.34 14.17 10.28
CA LEU A 179 -9.88 13.45 9.12
C LEU A 179 -10.94 14.29 8.38
N ASP A 180 -11.82 14.95 9.12
CA ASP A 180 -12.86 15.82 8.56
C ASP A 180 -12.24 17.01 7.81
N GLU A 181 -11.22 17.65 8.38
CA GLU A 181 -10.49 18.73 7.73
C GLU A 181 -9.79 18.25 6.45
N ALA A 182 -9.20 17.05 6.48
CA ALA A 182 -8.53 16.49 5.31
C ALA A 182 -9.48 16.37 4.11
N PHE A 183 -10.68 15.83 4.31
CA PHE A 183 -11.67 15.73 3.22
C PHE A 183 -12.29 17.06 2.83
N ALA A 184 -12.57 17.92 3.81
CA ALA A 184 -13.20 19.22 3.54
C ALA A 184 -12.30 20.23 2.82
N THR A 185 -10.97 20.11 2.95
CA THR A 185 -10.06 21.18 2.48
C THR A 185 -8.97 20.73 1.52
N SER A 186 -8.80 19.43 1.31
CA SER A 186 -7.74 18.93 0.42
C SER A 186 -8.27 18.59 -0.96
N ARG A 187 -7.52 18.98 -1.96
CA ARG A 187 -7.78 18.59 -3.36
C ARG A 187 -7.52 17.11 -3.57
N ILE A 188 -6.54 16.55 -2.84
CA ILE A 188 -6.11 15.16 -2.94
C ILE A 188 -6.02 14.55 -1.55
N VAL A 189 -6.58 13.36 -1.38
CA VAL A 189 -6.45 12.55 -0.16
C VAL A 189 -5.86 11.20 -0.53
N SER A 190 -4.76 10.81 0.13
CA SER A 190 -4.08 9.55 -0.13
C SER A 190 -3.96 8.71 1.14
N LEU A 191 -4.31 7.42 1.05
CA LEU A 191 -4.39 6.51 2.20
C LEU A 191 -3.12 5.68 2.32
N HIS A 192 -2.43 5.82 3.46
CA HIS A 192 -1.19 5.11 3.81
C HIS A 192 -1.24 4.50 5.21
N CYS A 193 -2.43 4.34 5.76
CA CYS A 193 -2.65 3.70 7.05
C CYS A 193 -2.89 2.18 6.88
N PRO A 194 -2.50 1.34 7.86
CA PRO A 194 -2.89 -0.06 7.87
C PRO A 194 -4.41 -0.20 8.09
N LEU A 195 -4.99 -1.28 7.58
CA LEU A 195 -6.38 -1.63 7.91
C LEU A 195 -6.45 -2.17 9.33
N THR A 196 -7.34 -1.59 10.14
CA THR A 196 -7.65 -2.03 11.50
C THR A 196 -9.17 -2.15 11.66
N GLU A 197 -9.64 -2.79 12.74
CA GLU A 197 -11.07 -2.83 13.02
C GLU A 197 -11.65 -1.41 13.23
N GLN A 198 -10.88 -0.49 13.80
CA GLN A 198 -11.31 0.89 14.06
C GLN A 198 -11.45 1.73 12.80
N ASN A 199 -10.67 1.44 11.76
CA ASN A 199 -10.70 2.20 10.51
C ASN A 199 -11.33 1.44 9.33
N ARG A 200 -11.96 0.29 9.60
CA ARG A 200 -12.69 -0.46 8.57
C ARG A 200 -13.82 0.40 7.99
N ALA A 201 -13.82 0.58 6.67
CA ALA A 201 -14.81 1.36 5.92
C ALA A 201 -15.01 2.81 6.43
N PHE A 202 -13.96 3.44 6.99
CA PHE A 202 -14.03 4.82 7.48
C PHE A 202 -14.26 5.83 6.33
N VAL A 203 -13.79 5.54 5.13
CA VAL A 203 -14.17 6.30 3.93
C VAL A 203 -15.56 5.82 3.50
N ASN A 204 -16.56 6.61 3.79
CA ASN A 204 -17.97 6.32 3.55
C ASN A 204 -18.67 7.50 2.86
N ALA A 205 -19.92 7.33 2.47
CA ALA A 205 -20.70 8.36 1.78
C ALA A 205 -20.72 9.69 2.55
N SER A 206 -20.97 9.65 3.86
CA SER A 206 -21.03 10.87 4.69
C SER A 206 -19.70 11.63 4.73
N LEU A 207 -18.56 10.93 4.67
CA LEU A 207 -17.25 11.59 4.62
C LEU A 207 -17.00 12.17 3.21
N LEU A 208 -17.39 11.45 2.16
CA LEU A 208 -17.24 11.90 0.77
C LEU A 208 -18.14 13.08 0.43
N GLU A 209 -19.35 13.18 1.00
CA GLU A 209 -20.25 14.33 0.83
C GLU A 209 -19.66 15.64 1.37
N ARG A 210 -18.71 15.56 2.27
CA ARG A 210 -17.97 16.72 2.82
C ARG A 210 -16.70 17.05 2.04
N ALA A 211 -16.35 16.21 1.06
CA ALA A 211 -15.12 16.44 0.29
C ALA A 211 -15.23 17.75 -0.50
N ALA A 212 -14.13 18.46 -0.57
CA ALA A 212 -14.03 19.64 -1.44
C ALA A 212 -14.28 19.22 -2.90
N PRO A 213 -14.93 20.07 -3.71
CA PRO A 213 -15.24 19.81 -5.10
C PRO A 213 -13.99 19.68 -5.99
#